data_3776b7caaf3038b8a21ca8ff6ade51b7
#
_entry.id   3776b7caaf3038b8a21ca8ff6ade51b7
#
_cell.length_a   1.000
_cell.length_b   1.000
_cell.length_c   1.000
_cell.angle_alpha   90.00
_cell.angle_beta   90.00
_cell.angle_gamma   90.00
#
_symmetry.space_group_name_H-M   'P 1'
#
loop_
_entity.id
_entity.type
_entity.pdbx_description
1 polymer ?
#
loop_
_entity_poly.entity_id
_entity_poly.type
_entity_poly.pdbx_seq_one_letter_code
_entity_poly.pdbx_strand_id
1 'polypeptide(L)'
;MADTVKTFDKPQIIPYCEESTEGNTLFDCKWIPSSPRIVVLGSHVSGHGMIRIYSMTAAANLKLNSEVKRPDPIKCGTFGATSLEDRYLATGDFLGHLAIWDLEHLPQGPIFSVKAHDQIINAIDGVAGLGVGRGAPEIVTASRDGNVKVWDPRLKDRPVACMQPKNAASGKAGKF
;
A
#
# COMPACT_ATOMS: atom_id res chain seq x y z
N MET A 1 15.81 -38.55 27.99
CA MET A 1 14.70 -38.33 27.07
C MET A 1 15.22 -37.49 25.90
N ALA A 2 15.28 -38.09 24.72
CA ALA A 2 15.83 -37.38 23.55
C ALA A 2 14.73 -36.48 23.00
N ASP A 3 14.98 -35.18 22.97
CA ASP A 3 14.12 -34.21 22.30
C ASP A 3 14.07 -34.55 20.81
N THR A 4 12.89 -34.99 20.38
CA THR A 4 12.63 -35.23 18.97
C THR A 4 12.54 -33.85 18.30
N VAL A 5 13.62 -33.43 17.66
CA VAL A 5 13.62 -32.23 16.80
C VAL A 5 12.60 -32.48 15.70
N LYS A 6 11.50 -31.74 15.72
CA LYS A 6 10.51 -31.75 14.61
C LYS A 6 11.23 -31.20 13.37
N THR A 7 11.58 -32.08 12.44
CA THR A 7 12.01 -31.67 11.12
C THR A 7 10.77 -31.17 10.38
N PHE A 8 10.73 -29.88 10.06
CA PHE A 8 9.72 -29.35 9.16
C PHE A 8 9.99 -29.88 7.75
N ASP A 9 8.96 -30.38 7.09
CA ASP A 9 9.02 -30.72 5.68
C ASP A 9 9.43 -29.51 4.86
N LYS A 10 10.23 -29.74 3.80
CA LYS A 10 10.60 -28.63 2.90
C LYS A 10 9.34 -27.99 2.34
N PRO A 11 9.23 -26.65 2.37
CA PRO A 11 8.07 -25.99 1.79
C PRO A 11 7.94 -26.37 0.31
N GLN A 12 6.74 -26.76 -0.07
CA GLN A 12 6.42 -27.04 -1.47
C GLN A 12 5.76 -25.80 -2.08
N ILE A 13 6.28 -25.36 -3.22
CA ILE A 13 5.64 -24.34 -4.04
C ILE A 13 4.74 -25.07 -5.02
N ILE A 14 3.43 -24.91 -4.87
CA ILE A 14 2.44 -25.48 -5.79
C ILE A 14 1.83 -24.31 -6.54
N PRO A 15 2.13 -24.14 -7.85
CA PRO A 15 1.48 -23.12 -8.66
C PRO A 15 0.03 -23.55 -8.90
N TYR A 16 -0.92 -22.73 -8.40
CA TYR A 16 -2.34 -22.96 -8.64
C TYR A 16 -2.85 -22.25 -9.90
N CYS A 17 -2.27 -21.10 -10.20
CA CYS A 17 -2.72 -20.24 -11.27
C CYS A 17 -1.59 -19.32 -11.73
N GLU A 18 -1.48 -19.12 -13.02
CA GLU A 18 -0.60 -18.13 -13.63
C GLU A 18 -1.46 -17.16 -14.43
N GLU A 19 -1.30 -15.86 -14.19
CA GLU A 19 -1.99 -14.81 -14.90
C GLU A 19 -0.98 -13.95 -15.65
N SER A 20 -1.22 -13.71 -16.93
CA SER A 20 -0.37 -12.84 -17.72
C SER A 20 -0.47 -11.40 -17.27
N THR A 21 0.65 -10.78 -16.99
CA THR A 21 0.71 -9.34 -16.65
C THR A 21 0.73 -8.45 -17.89
N GLU A 22 0.78 -9.00 -19.08
CA GLU A 22 0.79 -8.28 -20.36
C GLU A 22 1.88 -7.19 -20.44
N GLY A 23 3.03 -7.45 -19.82
CA GLY A 23 4.15 -6.49 -19.75
C GLY A 23 3.99 -5.40 -18.69
N ASN A 24 2.96 -5.44 -17.86
CA ASN A 24 2.80 -4.53 -16.73
C ASN A 24 3.81 -4.85 -15.63
N THR A 25 4.27 -3.82 -14.91
CA THR A 25 5.16 -3.99 -13.76
C THR A 25 4.36 -3.96 -12.47
N LEU A 26 4.46 -5.02 -11.68
CA LEU A 26 3.78 -5.15 -10.39
C LEU A 26 4.75 -4.78 -9.27
N PHE A 27 4.33 -3.90 -8.36
CA PHE A 27 5.16 -3.42 -7.25
C PHE A 27 4.69 -3.92 -5.89
N ASP A 28 3.38 -4.10 -5.71
CA ASP A 28 2.82 -4.53 -4.43
C ASP A 28 1.51 -5.29 -4.64
N CYS A 29 1.19 -6.19 -3.71
CA CYS A 29 -0.08 -6.88 -3.66
C CYS A 29 -0.53 -7.09 -2.22
N LYS A 30 -1.85 -7.01 -2.00
CA LYS A 30 -2.46 -7.19 -0.67
C LYS A 30 -3.73 -8.01 -0.77
N TRP A 31 -3.97 -8.85 0.24
CA TRP A 31 -5.30 -9.38 0.46
C TRP A 31 -6.25 -8.26 0.88
N ILE A 32 -7.44 -8.22 0.28
CA ILE A 32 -8.51 -7.36 0.76
C ILE A 32 -9.06 -7.99 2.04
N PRO A 33 -9.08 -7.27 3.17
CA PRO A 33 -9.51 -7.81 4.46
C PRO A 33 -10.88 -8.49 4.39
N SER A 34 -11.00 -9.66 5.03
CA SER A 34 -12.24 -10.45 5.11
C SER A 34 -12.85 -10.79 3.74
N SER A 35 -12.02 -11.00 2.71
CA SER A 35 -12.47 -11.25 1.33
C SER A 35 -11.50 -12.19 0.61
N PRO A 36 -11.98 -13.08 -0.29
CA PRO A 36 -11.13 -13.89 -1.16
C PRO A 36 -10.64 -13.08 -2.39
N ARG A 37 -10.44 -11.77 -2.22
CA ARG A 37 -9.96 -10.85 -3.26
C ARG A 37 -8.57 -10.33 -2.92
N ILE A 38 -7.79 -10.10 -3.97
CA ILE A 38 -6.49 -9.43 -3.88
C ILE A 38 -6.50 -8.15 -4.70
N VAL A 39 -5.81 -7.14 -4.20
CA VAL A 39 -5.46 -5.95 -4.97
C VAL A 39 -4.01 -6.04 -5.40
N VAL A 40 -3.75 -5.64 -6.63
CA VAL A 40 -2.42 -5.58 -7.22
C VAL A 40 -2.15 -4.15 -7.68
N LEU A 41 -1.00 -3.62 -7.31
CA LEU A 41 -0.58 -2.25 -7.58
C LEU A 41 0.65 -2.27 -8.48
N GLY A 42 0.69 -1.33 -9.40
CA GLY A 42 1.81 -1.31 -10.33
C GLY A 42 1.79 -0.19 -11.35
N SER A 43 2.49 -0.46 -12.44
CA SER A 43 2.55 0.36 -13.64
C SER A 43 2.05 -0.44 -14.84
N HIS A 44 1.14 0.12 -15.58
CA HIS A 44 0.75 -0.39 -16.89
C HIS A 44 1.90 -0.20 -17.89
N VAL A 45 1.97 -1.04 -18.91
CA VAL A 45 2.99 -0.98 -19.98
C VAL A 45 3.09 0.40 -20.63
N SER A 46 2.00 1.16 -20.66
CA SER A 46 1.97 2.55 -21.16
C SER A 46 2.52 3.60 -20.18
N GLY A 47 3.08 3.19 -19.02
CA GLY A 47 3.64 4.10 -18.02
C GLY A 47 2.65 4.66 -17.02
N HIS A 48 1.36 4.39 -17.16
CA HIS A 48 0.32 4.80 -16.22
C HIS A 48 0.30 3.91 -14.96
N GLY A 49 -0.14 4.46 -13.84
CA GLY A 49 -0.42 3.68 -12.64
C GLY A 49 -1.58 2.72 -12.83
N MET A 50 -1.57 1.62 -12.08
CA MET A 50 -2.53 0.55 -12.22
C MET A 50 -2.96 0.03 -10.83
N ILE A 51 -4.27 -0.09 -10.65
CA ILE A 51 -4.91 -0.82 -9.55
C ILE A 51 -5.76 -1.91 -10.19
N ARG A 52 -5.44 -3.18 -9.91
CA ARG A 52 -6.23 -4.34 -10.34
C ARG A 52 -6.79 -5.07 -9.13
N ILE A 53 -8.04 -5.52 -9.23
CA ILE A 53 -8.68 -6.35 -8.23
C ILE A 53 -8.99 -7.70 -8.85
N TYR A 54 -8.49 -8.75 -8.22
CA TYR A 54 -8.76 -10.13 -8.59
C TYR A 54 -9.56 -10.84 -7.52
N SER A 55 -10.46 -11.70 -7.92
CA SER A 55 -11.10 -12.69 -7.02
C SER A 55 -10.48 -14.06 -7.23
N MET A 56 -10.26 -14.77 -6.13
CA MET A 56 -9.95 -16.18 -6.18
C MET A 56 -11.26 -16.97 -6.31
N THR A 57 -11.32 -17.82 -7.33
CA THR A 57 -12.47 -18.72 -7.57
C THR A 57 -12.32 -20.02 -6.79
N ALA A 58 -13.43 -20.78 -6.65
CA ALA A 58 -13.41 -22.09 -6.00
C ALA A 58 -12.47 -23.10 -6.70
N ALA A 59 -12.17 -22.92 -7.98
CA ALA A 59 -11.21 -23.73 -8.76
C ALA A 59 -9.77 -23.23 -8.60
N ALA A 60 -9.49 -22.36 -7.60
CA ALA A 60 -8.18 -21.74 -7.34
C ALA A 60 -7.63 -20.91 -8.51
N ASN A 61 -8.48 -20.43 -9.41
CA ASN A 61 -8.11 -19.52 -10.48
C ASN A 61 -8.32 -18.06 -10.07
N LEU A 62 -7.47 -17.18 -10.55
CA LEU A 62 -7.64 -15.73 -10.40
C LEU A 62 -8.52 -15.19 -11.52
N LYS A 63 -9.52 -14.39 -11.16
CA LYS A 63 -10.38 -13.69 -12.11
C LYS A 63 -10.23 -12.20 -11.90
N LEU A 64 -9.86 -11.46 -12.94
CA LEU A 64 -9.83 -10.01 -12.92
C LEU A 64 -11.27 -9.49 -12.80
N ASN A 65 -11.55 -8.72 -11.74
CA ASN A 65 -12.84 -8.10 -11.48
C ASN A 65 -12.87 -6.66 -11.98
N SER A 66 -11.83 -5.90 -11.69
CA SER A 66 -11.75 -4.50 -12.09
C SER A 66 -10.30 -4.06 -12.28
N GLU A 67 -10.13 -3.10 -13.18
CA GLU A 67 -8.87 -2.39 -13.40
C GLU A 67 -9.14 -0.90 -13.48
N VAL A 68 -8.32 -0.10 -12.81
CA VAL A 68 -8.33 1.35 -12.94
C VAL A 68 -6.93 1.84 -13.25
N LYS A 69 -6.82 2.67 -14.29
CA LYS A 69 -5.58 3.35 -14.67
C LYS A 69 -5.49 4.70 -13.97
N ARG A 70 -4.29 5.04 -13.55
CA ARG A 70 -3.97 6.29 -12.86
C ARG A 70 -2.87 7.02 -13.62
N PRO A 71 -2.77 8.37 -13.50
CA PRO A 71 -1.70 9.10 -14.19
C PRO A 71 -0.31 8.56 -13.85
N ASP A 72 -0.05 8.28 -12.57
CA ASP A 72 1.27 7.95 -12.06
C ASP A 72 1.34 6.53 -11.52
N PRO A 73 2.45 5.79 -11.75
CA PRO A 73 2.68 4.45 -11.22
C PRO A 73 2.53 4.39 -9.70
N ILE A 74 1.87 3.34 -9.21
CA ILE A 74 1.61 3.13 -7.79
C ILE A 74 2.66 2.15 -7.24
N LYS A 75 3.40 2.58 -6.20
CA LYS A 75 4.52 1.81 -5.66
C LYS A 75 4.13 0.86 -4.54
N CYS A 76 3.26 1.28 -3.65
CA CYS A 76 2.93 0.54 -2.43
C CYS A 76 1.51 0.82 -1.95
N GLY A 77 0.97 -0.06 -1.11
CA GLY A 77 -0.35 0.10 -0.54
C GLY A 77 -0.53 -0.60 0.80
N THR A 78 -1.55 -0.17 1.57
CA THR A 78 -1.95 -0.77 2.83
C THR A 78 -3.44 -0.65 3.07
N PHE A 79 -4.03 -1.63 3.75
CA PHE A 79 -5.39 -1.55 4.28
C PHE A 79 -5.44 -1.02 5.73
N GLY A 80 -4.29 -0.70 6.31
CA GLY A 80 -4.20 -0.16 7.66
C GLY A 80 -4.64 1.30 7.80
N ALA A 81 -5.15 1.93 6.74
CA ALA A 81 -5.57 3.34 6.74
C ALA A 81 -6.97 3.58 7.32
N THR A 82 -7.80 2.55 7.41
CA THR A 82 -9.18 2.62 7.92
C THR A 82 -9.55 1.35 8.66
N SER A 83 -10.76 1.31 9.23
CA SER A 83 -11.27 0.11 9.89
C SER A 83 -11.30 -1.09 8.93
N LEU A 84 -11.30 -2.30 9.50
CA LEU A 84 -11.45 -3.53 8.72
C LEU A 84 -12.83 -3.64 8.05
N GLU A 85 -13.81 -2.88 8.51
CA GLU A 85 -15.15 -2.82 7.94
C GLU A 85 -15.17 -1.95 6.67
N ASP A 86 -14.54 -0.77 6.71
CA ASP A 86 -14.46 0.14 5.56
C ASP A 86 -13.55 -0.39 4.45
N ARG A 87 -12.45 -1.04 4.82
CA ARG A 87 -11.49 -1.68 3.90
C ARG A 87 -10.98 -0.74 2.80
N TYR A 88 -10.77 0.55 3.13
CA TYR A 88 -10.18 1.48 2.18
C TYR A 88 -8.70 1.21 2.00
N LEU A 89 -8.24 1.32 0.76
CA LEU A 89 -6.85 1.13 0.39
C LEU A 89 -6.12 2.46 0.41
N ALA A 90 -5.07 2.60 1.20
CA ALA A 90 -4.13 3.71 1.06
C ALA A 90 -2.99 3.31 0.11
N THR A 91 -2.56 4.23 -0.75
CA THR A 91 -1.49 4.00 -1.73
C THR A 91 -0.47 5.13 -1.74
N GLY A 92 0.79 4.76 -2.02
CA GLY A 92 1.86 5.71 -2.32
C GLY A 92 2.33 5.56 -3.77
N ASP A 93 2.48 6.68 -4.47
CA ASP A 93 2.88 6.69 -5.88
C ASP A 93 4.33 7.15 -6.11
N PHE A 94 4.74 7.10 -7.39
CA PHE A 94 6.08 7.49 -7.82
C PHE A 94 6.34 8.99 -7.76
N LEU A 95 5.31 9.81 -7.74
CA LEU A 95 5.42 11.26 -7.59
C LEU A 95 5.33 11.71 -6.13
N GLY A 96 5.08 10.81 -5.18
CA GLY A 96 4.99 11.13 -3.75
C GLY A 96 3.59 11.55 -3.30
N HIS A 97 2.54 11.17 -4.03
CA HIS A 97 1.18 11.33 -3.55
C HIS A 97 0.78 10.16 -2.66
N LEU A 98 0.15 10.48 -1.54
CA LEU A 98 -0.60 9.58 -0.70
C LEU A 98 -2.07 9.71 -1.08
N ALA A 99 -2.72 8.59 -1.41
CA ALA A 99 -4.14 8.57 -1.76
C ALA A 99 -4.86 7.43 -1.02
N ILE A 100 -6.14 7.64 -0.68
CA ILE A 100 -7.01 6.63 -0.07
C ILE A 100 -8.18 6.38 -1.02
N TRP A 101 -8.51 5.10 -1.20
CA TRP A 101 -9.47 4.62 -2.19
C TRP A 101 -10.56 3.79 -1.52
N ASP A 102 -11.80 4.06 -1.90
CA ASP A 102 -12.89 3.10 -1.75
C ASP A 102 -12.85 2.14 -2.95
N LEU A 103 -12.62 0.85 -2.68
CA LEU A 103 -12.48 -0.15 -3.75
C LEU A 103 -13.78 -0.46 -4.49
N GLU A 104 -14.92 -0.18 -3.88
CA GLU A 104 -16.23 -0.37 -4.55
C GLU A 104 -16.53 0.79 -5.50
N HIS A 105 -15.85 1.93 -5.33
CA HIS A 105 -16.04 3.15 -6.12
C HIS A 105 -14.77 3.63 -6.84
N LEU A 106 -13.83 2.73 -7.14
CA LEU A 106 -12.53 3.03 -7.76
C LEU A 106 -12.58 3.98 -8.97
N PRO A 107 -13.54 3.88 -9.92
CA PRO A 107 -13.61 4.76 -11.08
C PRO A 107 -13.84 6.24 -10.72
N GLN A 108 -14.44 6.51 -9.56
CA GLN A 108 -14.74 7.88 -9.12
C GLN A 108 -13.48 8.63 -8.64
N GLY A 109 -12.37 7.92 -8.43
CA GLY A 109 -11.12 8.47 -7.90
C GLY A 109 -10.94 8.26 -6.42
N PRO A 110 -9.83 8.78 -5.84
CA PRO A 110 -9.57 8.64 -4.42
C PRO A 110 -10.50 9.52 -3.57
N ILE A 111 -10.90 9.02 -2.41
CA ILE A 111 -11.67 9.80 -1.42
C ILE A 111 -10.79 10.79 -0.65
N PHE A 112 -9.47 10.58 -0.66
CA PHE A 112 -8.47 11.45 -0.11
C PHE A 112 -7.21 11.41 -0.98
N SER A 113 -6.57 12.55 -1.20
CA SER A 113 -5.28 12.63 -1.89
C SER A 113 -4.50 13.85 -1.42
N VAL A 114 -3.21 13.67 -1.17
CA VAL A 114 -2.29 14.74 -0.79
C VAL A 114 -0.91 14.51 -1.38
N LYS A 115 -0.22 15.58 -1.76
CA LYS A 115 1.21 15.55 -2.07
C LYS A 115 1.99 15.39 -0.77
N ALA A 116 2.26 14.14 -0.42
CA ALA A 116 2.88 13.78 0.85
C ALA A 116 4.40 13.99 0.84
N HIS A 117 5.06 13.71 -0.27
CA HIS A 117 6.51 13.72 -0.43
C HIS A 117 6.94 14.33 -1.75
N ASP A 118 8.21 14.77 -1.82
CA ASP A 118 8.77 15.33 -3.05
C ASP A 118 9.21 14.28 -4.06
N GLN A 119 9.39 13.03 -3.60
CA GLN A 119 9.79 11.89 -4.40
C GLN A 119 8.92 10.68 -4.10
N ILE A 120 9.21 9.57 -4.81
CA ILE A 120 8.52 8.29 -4.69
C ILE A 120 8.30 7.87 -3.22
N ILE A 121 7.09 7.45 -2.90
CA ILE A 121 6.78 6.78 -1.63
C ILE A 121 7.17 5.30 -1.78
N ASN A 122 8.21 4.89 -1.07
CA ASN A 122 8.72 3.51 -1.16
C ASN A 122 7.93 2.51 -0.32
N ALA A 123 7.44 2.97 0.83
CA ALA A 123 6.71 2.13 1.78
C ALA A 123 5.60 2.91 2.46
N ILE A 124 4.54 2.20 2.80
CA ILE A 124 3.37 2.71 3.49
C ILE A 124 2.84 1.63 4.43
N ASP A 125 2.42 2.03 5.62
CA ASP A 125 1.68 1.17 6.54
C ASP A 125 0.69 2.00 7.36
N GLY A 126 -0.23 1.34 8.06
CA GLY A 126 -1.22 2.01 8.87
C GLY A 126 -1.71 1.16 10.04
N VAL A 127 -2.20 1.81 11.07
CA VAL A 127 -2.61 1.17 12.33
C VAL A 127 -4.13 1.16 12.55
N ALA A 128 -4.90 1.75 11.65
CA ALA A 128 -6.35 1.73 11.74
C ALA A 128 -6.88 0.29 11.65
N GLY A 129 -7.83 -0.05 12.49
CA GLY A 129 -8.41 -1.39 12.56
C GLY A 129 -7.60 -2.43 13.34
N LEU A 130 -6.39 -2.11 13.79
CA LEU A 130 -5.56 -3.01 14.60
C LEU A 130 -5.82 -2.85 16.12
N GLY A 131 -6.67 -1.90 16.53
CA GLY A 131 -6.92 -1.60 17.94
C GLY A 131 -5.70 -1.00 18.66
N VAL A 132 -4.67 -0.59 17.92
CA VAL A 132 -3.46 0.06 18.42
C VAL A 132 -3.46 1.55 18.05
N GLY A 133 -2.62 2.32 18.71
CA GLY A 133 -2.58 3.76 18.55
C GLY A 133 -3.63 4.49 19.42
N ARG A 134 -3.81 5.77 19.17
CA ARG A 134 -4.72 6.64 19.94
C ARG A 134 -6.12 6.77 19.31
N GLY A 135 -6.51 5.77 18.53
CA GLY A 135 -7.82 5.77 17.85
C GLY A 135 -7.91 6.63 16.60
N ALA A 136 -6.80 7.24 16.17
CA ALA A 136 -6.71 7.92 14.89
C ALA A 136 -6.34 6.91 13.78
N PRO A 137 -6.84 7.08 12.55
CA PRO A 137 -6.39 6.30 11.40
C PRO A 137 -5.01 6.82 10.93
N GLU A 138 -3.96 6.49 11.70
CA GLU A 138 -2.61 6.95 11.41
C GLU A 138 -1.97 6.11 10.31
N ILE A 139 -1.43 6.79 9.32
CA ILE A 139 -0.69 6.22 8.20
C ILE A 139 0.74 6.71 8.27
N VAL A 140 1.70 5.80 8.15
CA VAL A 140 3.12 6.14 8.03
C VAL A 140 3.57 5.94 6.58
N THR A 141 4.34 6.89 6.08
CA THR A 141 4.93 6.84 4.73
C THR A 141 6.42 7.09 4.81
N ALA A 142 7.19 6.30 4.03
CA ALA A 142 8.62 6.48 3.89
C ALA A 142 8.96 6.72 2.41
N SER A 143 9.75 7.76 2.13
CA SER A 143 10.03 8.20 0.78
C SER A 143 11.51 8.24 0.45
N ARG A 144 11.80 8.21 -0.85
CA ARG A 144 13.14 8.43 -1.39
C ARG A 144 13.68 9.84 -1.08
N ASP A 145 12.82 10.81 -0.73
CA ASP A 145 13.24 12.14 -0.29
C ASP A 145 13.97 12.14 1.06
N GLY A 146 14.08 10.95 1.69
CA GLY A 146 14.76 10.74 2.98
C GLY A 146 13.87 11.00 4.19
N ASN A 147 12.62 11.33 4.00
CA ASN A 147 11.69 11.62 5.09
C ASN A 147 10.78 10.42 5.38
N VAL A 148 10.42 10.29 6.67
CA VAL A 148 9.29 9.48 7.13
C VAL A 148 8.26 10.42 7.71
N LYS A 149 7.01 10.28 7.27
CA LYS A 149 5.90 11.15 7.70
C LYS A 149 4.74 10.32 8.22
N VAL A 150 4.09 10.82 9.26
CA VAL A 150 2.86 10.24 9.83
C VAL A 150 1.69 11.14 9.46
N TRP A 151 0.60 10.53 9.04
CA TRP A 151 -0.58 11.20 8.51
C TRP A 151 -1.82 10.77 9.28
N ASP A 152 -2.69 11.73 9.58
CA ASP A 152 -4.09 11.51 9.94
C ASP A 152 -4.96 12.06 8.81
N PRO A 153 -5.69 11.22 8.06
CA PRO A 153 -6.51 11.66 6.94
C PRO A 153 -7.58 12.71 7.29
N ARG A 154 -7.90 12.85 8.56
CA ARG A 154 -8.82 13.89 9.05
C ARG A 154 -8.19 15.29 9.06
N LEU A 155 -6.84 15.34 9.09
CA LEU A 155 -6.04 16.57 9.05
C LEU A 155 -5.49 16.80 7.64
N LYS A 156 -6.33 17.14 6.70
CA LYS A 156 -6.22 17.06 5.25
C LYS A 156 -4.85 17.39 4.60
N ASP A 157 -4.08 18.36 5.09
CA ASP A 157 -3.02 18.97 4.27
C ASP A 157 -1.61 18.85 4.87
N ARG A 158 -1.47 18.32 6.07
CA ARG A 158 -0.20 18.30 6.78
C ARG A 158 0.04 16.99 7.53
N PRO A 159 1.29 16.52 7.58
CA PRO A 159 1.63 15.38 8.42
C PRO A 159 1.51 15.75 9.91
N VAL A 160 1.14 14.75 10.71
CA VAL A 160 1.11 14.85 12.18
C VAL A 160 2.53 14.87 12.73
N ALA A 161 3.44 14.12 12.11
CA ALA A 161 4.85 14.06 12.46
C ALA A 161 5.71 13.88 11.20
N CYS A 162 6.93 14.39 11.26
CA CYS A 162 7.93 14.23 10.20
C CYS A 162 9.28 13.91 10.82
N MET A 163 9.90 12.83 10.38
CA MET A 163 11.28 12.47 10.72
C MET A 163 12.14 12.73 9.49
N GLN A 164 13.21 13.52 9.69
CA GLN A 164 14.17 13.89 8.65
C GLN A 164 15.57 13.43 9.05
N PRO A 165 16.41 13.04 8.07
CA PRO A 165 17.79 12.74 8.36
C PRO A 165 18.49 14.01 8.87
N LYS A 166 19.28 13.88 9.94
CA LYS A 166 20.15 14.98 10.39
C LYS A 166 21.27 15.12 9.34
N ASN A 167 21.21 16.18 8.54
CA ASN A 167 22.32 16.53 7.65
C ASN A 167 23.53 16.90 8.48
N ALA A 168 24.55 16.06 8.49
CA ALA A 168 25.83 16.29 9.19
C ALA A 168 26.61 17.50 8.62
N ALA A 169 26.18 18.08 7.49
CA ALA A 169 26.92 19.12 6.76
C ALA A 169 26.33 20.53 6.85
N SER A 170 25.13 20.72 7.38
CA SER A 170 24.59 22.06 7.57
C SER A 170 24.08 22.20 9.01
N GLY A 171 24.79 22.94 9.85
CA GLY A 171 24.43 23.22 11.24
C GLY A 171 23.11 24.03 11.40
N LYS A 172 22.15 23.84 10.51
CA LYS A 172 20.81 24.37 10.62
C LYS A 172 19.89 23.25 11.13
N ALA A 173 19.65 23.29 12.45
CA ALA A 173 18.57 22.53 13.06
C ALA A 173 17.27 22.87 12.34
N GLY A 174 16.65 21.84 11.73
CA GLY A 174 15.26 21.95 11.26
C GLY A 174 14.38 22.32 12.46
N LYS A 175 13.62 23.40 12.36
CA LYS A 175 12.59 23.72 13.34
C LYS A 175 11.44 22.72 13.14
N PHE A 176 11.12 22.03 14.21
CA PHE A 176 9.90 21.21 14.34
C PHE A 176 8.68 22.10 14.45
#